data_f355241ec76f86056ab2948652f544a7
#
_entry.id   f355241ec76f86056ab2948652f544a7
#
_cell.length_a   1.000
_cell.length_b   1.000
_cell.length_c   1.000
_cell.angle_alpha   90.00
_cell.angle_beta   90.00
_cell.angle_gamma   90.00
#
_symmetry.space_group_name_H-M   'P 1'
#
loop_
_entity.id
_entity.type
_entity.pdbx_description
1 polymer ?
#
loop_
_entity_poly.entity_id
_entity_poly.type
_entity_poly.pdbx_seq_one_letter_code
_entity_poly.pdbx_strand_id
1 'polypeptide(L)'
;MKKLVIIPTYNEKENIRDIISAIFSLGQDFHVLVVDDSSPDGTAEIVKNLQNEFPAHLHLSVRKAKNGLGKAYLHGFGWALRHNYDYIFEMDADFSHNPNDLPKLLEACQNADISIGSRYCKGVNVVNWPMSRVLLSYFASKYVRFILGIPIHDTTAGFVCFSRKALENIGLDKIRLKGYGFQVEMKYRAFKKGLKLVEIPIIFTDRTQGE
;
A
#
# COMPACT_ATOMS: atom_id res chain seq x y z
N MET A 1 14.38 13.66 4.34
CA MET A 1 13.34 12.66 4.67
C MET A 1 12.90 12.02 3.37
N LYS A 2 13.31 10.76 3.13
CA LYS A 2 13.03 10.03 1.88
C LYS A 2 11.71 9.28 1.99
N LYS A 3 10.84 9.42 0.99
CA LYS A 3 9.50 8.84 0.94
C LYS A 3 9.38 7.94 -0.27
N LEU A 4 8.93 6.70 -0.10
CA LEU A 4 8.77 5.72 -1.17
C LEU A 4 7.34 5.19 -1.23
N VAL A 5 6.71 5.27 -2.38
CA VAL A 5 5.45 4.60 -2.67
C VAL A 5 5.76 3.30 -3.42
N ILE A 6 5.38 2.17 -2.84
CA ILE A 6 5.51 0.85 -3.47
C ILE A 6 4.21 0.53 -4.18
N ILE A 7 4.29 0.24 -5.47
CA ILE A 7 3.16 -0.11 -6.32
C ILE A 7 3.43 -1.48 -6.93
N PRO A 8 2.83 -2.55 -6.39
CA PRO A 8 2.86 -3.87 -7.03
C PRO A 8 2.03 -3.86 -8.30
N THR A 9 2.54 -4.48 -9.37
CA THR A 9 1.83 -4.56 -10.65
C THR A 9 1.79 -5.96 -11.22
N TYR A 10 0.65 -6.29 -11.83
CA TYR A 10 0.47 -7.40 -12.74
C TYR A 10 -0.69 -7.09 -13.70
N ASN A 11 -0.38 -6.84 -14.97
CA ASN A 11 -1.34 -6.39 -16.01
C ASN A 11 -1.99 -5.04 -15.68
N GLU A 12 -1.18 -4.02 -15.44
CA GLU A 12 -1.63 -2.67 -15.08
C GLU A 12 -1.23 -1.61 -16.14
N LYS A 13 -1.04 -2.02 -17.40
CA LYS A 13 -0.60 -1.11 -18.48
C LYS A 13 -1.49 0.11 -18.65
N GLU A 14 -2.80 -0.03 -18.37
CA GLU A 14 -3.80 1.03 -18.54
C GLU A 14 -3.72 2.10 -17.45
N ASN A 15 -3.27 1.71 -16.25
CA ASN A 15 -3.27 2.57 -15.06
C ASN A 15 -1.89 3.11 -14.70
N ILE A 16 -0.82 2.36 -15.00
CA ILE A 16 0.50 2.59 -14.39
C ILE A 16 1.10 3.96 -14.72
N ARG A 17 0.93 4.46 -15.94
CA ARG A 17 1.43 5.79 -16.33
C ARG A 17 0.74 6.90 -15.53
N ASP A 18 -0.59 6.83 -15.45
CA ASP A 18 -1.40 7.88 -14.87
C ASP A 18 -1.24 7.94 -13.36
N ILE A 19 -1.16 6.78 -12.67
CA ILE A 19 -0.94 6.74 -11.23
C ILE A 19 0.44 7.28 -10.84
N ILE A 20 1.50 6.96 -11.60
CA ILE A 20 2.84 7.49 -11.39
C ILE A 20 2.84 9.02 -11.59
N SER A 21 2.24 9.49 -12.67
CA SER A 21 2.12 10.93 -12.97
C SER A 21 1.35 11.68 -11.87
N ALA A 22 0.25 11.09 -11.38
CA ALA A 22 -0.55 11.66 -10.29
C ALA A 22 0.27 11.78 -8.99
N ILE A 23 1.08 10.78 -8.64
CA ILE A 23 1.94 10.84 -7.45
C ILE A 23 3.00 11.96 -7.59
N PHE A 24 3.66 12.05 -8.73
CA PHE A 24 4.69 13.09 -8.93
C PHE A 24 4.11 14.50 -9.02
N SER A 25 2.88 14.65 -9.50
CA SER A 25 2.18 15.95 -9.54
C SER A 25 1.84 16.53 -8.16
N LEU A 26 1.94 15.73 -7.08
CA LEU A 26 1.76 16.23 -5.71
C LEU A 26 2.84 17.23 -5.27
N GLY A 27 3.96 17.33 -5.97
CA GLY A 27 5.04 18.28 -5.67
C GLY A 27 5.76 18.05 -4.33
N GLN A 28 5.68 16.86 -3.76
CA GLN A 28 6.19 16.52 -2.42
C GLN A 28 7.38 15.56 -2.41
N ASP A 29 8.21 15.53 -3.42
CA ASP A 29 9.44 14.72 -3.47
C ASP A 29 9.18 13.24 -3.05
N PHE A 30 8.11 12.63 -3.57
CA PHE A 30 7.88 11.20 -3.47
C PHE A 30 8.75 10.46 -4.48
N HIS A 31 9.29 9.31 -4.06
CA HIS A 31 9.83 8.31 -4.96
C HIS A 31 8.80 7.20 -5.16
N VAL A 32 8.84 6.54 -6.30
CA VAL A 32 7.97 5.41 -6.62
C VAL A 32 8.83 4.18 -6.93
N LEU A 33 8.49 3.04 -6.32
CA LEU A 33 9.02 1.73 -6.69
C LEU A 33 7.88 0.90 -7.27
N VAL A 34 7.92 0.64 -8.55
CA VAL A 34 7.05 -0.36 -9.18
C VAL A 34 7.68 -1.73 -8.99
N VAL A 35 6.91 -2.66 -8.41
CA VAL A 35 7.30 -4.07 -8.24
C VAL A 35 6.44 -4.89 -9.19
N ASP A 36 6.99 -5.18 -10.36
CA ASP A 36 6.27 -5.88 -11.43
C ASP A 36 6.49 -7.40 -11.39
N ASP A 37 5.41 -8.16 -11.40
CA ASP A 37 5.42 -9.62 -11.36
C ASP A 37 5.49 -10.24 -12.76
N SER A 38 6.37 -9.74 -13.62
CA SER A 38 6.53 -10.16 -15.03
C SER A 38 5.23 -10.04 -15.82
N SER A 39 4.63 -8.85 -15.80
CA SER A 39 3.43 -8.53 -16.55
C SER A 39 3.61 -8.79 -18.05
N PRO A 40 2.78 -9.62 -18.69
CA PRO A 40 2.87 -9.89 -20.12
C PRO A 40 2.32 -8.76 -21.01
N ASP A 41 1.57 -7.82 -20.46
CA ASP A 41 0.89 -6.73 -21.17
C ASP A 41 1.77 -5.53 -21.52
N GLY A 42 3.05 -5.53 -21.10
CA GLY A 42 3.97 -4.43 -21.35
C GLY A 42 4.03 -3.39 -20.22
N THR A 43 3.41 -3.63 -19.07
CA THR A 43 3.47 -2.72 -17.89
C THR A 43 4.91 -2.31 -17.55
N ALA A 44 5.83 -3.26 -17.45
CA ALA A 44 7.23 -2.99 -17.10
C ALA A 44 7.94 -2.09 -18.13
N GLU A 45 7.62 -2.23 -19.43
CA GLU A 45 8.21 -1.40 -20.48
C GLU A 45 7.71 0.06 -20.40
N ILE A 46 6.45 0.26 -20.05
CA ILE A 46 5.91 1.62 -19.79
C ILE A 46 6.68 2.27 -18.65
N VAL A 47 6.92 1.55 -17.56
CA VAL A 47 7.66 2.08 -16.40
C VAL A 47 9.11 2.39 -16.77
N LYS A 48 9.80 1.52 -17.54
CA LYS A 48 11.16 1.81 -18.04
C LYS A 48 11.23 3.09 -18.86
N ASN A 49 10.25 3.31 -19.73
CA ASN A 49 10.18 4.54 -20.52
C ASN A 49 9.99 5.77 -19.63
N LEU A 50 9.11 5.68 -18.63
CA LEU A 50 8.87 6.75 -17.67
C LEU A 50 10.09 7.06 -16.78
N GLN A 51 11.00 6.10 -16.56
CA GLN A 51 12.25 6.36 -15.83
C GLN A 51 13.14 7.40 -16.52
N ASN A 52 13.03 7.59 -17.84
CA ASN A 52 13.73 8.66 -18.54
C ASN A 52 13.18 10.05 -18.19
N GLU A 53 11.89 10.13 -17.84
CA GLU A 53 11.25 11.37 -17.42
C GLU A 53 11.52 11.66 -15.92
N PHE A 54 11.66 10.60 -15.10
CA PHE A 54 11.83 10.67 -13.64
C PHE A 54 13.05 9.84 -13.15
N PRO A 55 14.28 10.09 -13.63
CA PRO A 55 15.41 9.16 -13.45
C PRO A 55 15.85 8.95 -12.01
N ALA A 56 15.63 9.94 -11.14
CA ALA A 56 16.04 9.86 -9.73
C ALA A 56 14.91 9.38 -8.79
N HIS A 57 13.66 9.39 -9.25
CA HIS A 57 12.49 9.22 -8.40
C HIS A 57 11.67 7.97 -8.73
N LEU A 58 11.78 7.45 -9.97
CA LEU A 58 11.05 6.26 -10.40
C LEU A 58 11.98 5.05 -10.49
N HIS A 59 11.64 4.00 -9.75
CA HIS A 59 12.38 2.75 -9.70
C HIS A 59 11.51 1.59 -10.17
N LEU A 60 12.12 0.62 -10.84
CA LEU A 60 11.46 -0.60 -11.30
C LEU A 60 12.20 -1.82 -10.76
N SER A 61 11.46 -2.77 -10.21
CA SER A 61 11.96 -4.08 -9.84
C SER A 61 11.06 -5.17 -10.43
N VAL A 62 11.56 -5.88 -11.44
CA VAL A 62 10.82 -6.98 -12.07
C VAL A 62 11.11 -8.28 -11.33
N ARG A 63 10.08 -8.97 -10.88
CA ARG A 63 10.17 -10.28 -10.23
C ARG A 63 9.90 -11.38 -11.26
N LYS A 64 10.52 -12.56 -11.05
CA LYS A 64 10.45 -13.67 -12.02
C LYS A 64 9.07 -14.30 -12.21
N ALA A 65 8.15 -14.14 -11.24
CA ALA A 65 6.82 -14.75 -11.30
C ALA A 65 5.83 -14.09 -10.33
N LYS A 66 4.53 -14.18 -10.64
CA LYS A 66 3.41 -13.76 -9.78
C LYS A 66 3.33 -14.68 -8.55
N ASN A 67 3.81 -14.19 -7.42
CA ASN A 67 3.84 -14.94 -6.14
C ASN A 67 2.87 -14.35 -5.09
N GLY A 68 1.98 -13.46 -5.53
CA GLY A 68 0.97 -12.79 -4.73
C GLY A 68 1.42 -11.45 -4.14
N LEU A 69 0.43 -10.59 -3.89
CA LEU A 69 0.56 -9.20 -3.49
C LEU A 69 1.45 -9.01 -2.25
N GLY A 70 1.23 -9.78 -1.18
CA GLY A 70 2.04 -9.68 0.04
C GLY A 70 3.53 -9.91 -0.20
N LYS A 71 3.89 -10.84 -1.10
CA LYS A 71 5.31 -11.06 -1.45
C LYS A 71 5.89 -9.93 -2.29
N ALA A 72 5.09 -9.23 -3.08
CA ALA A 72 5.52 -8.05 -3.80
C ALA A 72 5.83 -6.91 -2.83
N TYR A 73 4.96 -6.66 -1.86
CA TYR A 73 5.21 -5.68 -0.80
C TYR A 73 6.43 -6.04 0.06
N LEU A 74 6.57 -7.28 0.51
CA LEU A 74 7.77 -7.71 1.26
C LEU A 74 9.07 -7.49 0.48
N HIS A 75 9.06 -7.75 -0.83
CA HIS A 75 10.20 -7.44 -1.71
C HIS A 75 10.48 -5.93 -1.74
N GLY A 76 9.44 -5.11 -1.94
CA GLY A 76 9.53 -3.65 -1.94
C GLY A 76 10.00 -3.08 -0.60
N PHE A 77 9.52 -3.60 0.52
CA PHE A 77 9.99 -3.20 1.86
C PHE A 77 11.48 -3.50 2.06
N GLY A 78 11.92 -4.71 1.67
CA GLY A 78 13.35 -5.05 1.72
C GLY A 78 14.19 -4.14 0.84
N TRP A 79 13.70 -3.75 -0.33
CA TRP A 79 14.36 -2.79 -1.22
C TRP A 79 14.41 -1.40 -0.56
N ALA A 80 13.31 -0.91 -0.01
CA ALA A 80 13.20 0.38 0.65
C ALA A 80 14.17 0.52 1.84
N LEU A 81 14.26 -0.51 2.67
CA LEU A 81 15.17 -0.55 3.82
C LEU A 81 16.64 -0.49 3.39
N ARG A 82 17.03 -1.21 2.33
CA ARG A 82 18.40 -1.15 1.78
C ARG A 82 18.77 0.21 1.19
N HIS A 83 17.79 0.98 0.70
CA HIS A 83 18.00 2.31 0.09
C HIS A 83 17.74 3.48 1.05
N ASN A 84 17.60 3.18 2.35
CA ASN A 84 17.47 4.17 3.43
C ASN A 84 16.27 5.13 3.26
N TYR A 85 15.08 4.59 2.90
CA TYR A 85 13.84 5.33 2.96
C TYR A 85 13.33 5.44 4.39
N ASP A 86 12.78 6.62 4.74
CA ASP A 86 12.29 6.94 6.07
C ASP A 86 10.80 6.57 6.22
N TYR A 87 10.01 6.80 5.15
CA TYR A 87 8.58 6.50 5.08
C TYR A 87 8.28 5.69 3.83
N ILE A 88 7.56 4.60 4.01
CA ILE A 88 7.29 3.61 2.97
C ILE A 88 5.78 3.38 2.89
N PHE A 89 5.22 3.58 1.70
CA PHE A 89 3.79 3.44 1.45
C PHE A 89 3.49 2.18 0.67
N GLU A 90 2.37 1.54 1.01
CA GLU A 90 1.67 0.59 0.16
C GLU A 90 0.57 1.33 -0.60
N MET A 91 0.46 1.10 -1.91
CA MET A 91 -0.58 1.67 -2.75
C MET A 91 -0.83 0.79 -3.97
N ASP A 92 -2.10 0.58 -4.34
CA ASP A 92 -2.46 -0.15 -5.55
C ASP A 92 -2.39 0.76 -6.79
N ALA A 93 -2.26 0.15 -7.99
CA ALA A 93 -2.08 0.89 -9.24
C ALA A 93 -3.39 1.40 -9.87
N ASP A 94 -4.54 0.89 -9.42
CA ASP A 94 -5.85 0.97 -10.08
C ASP A 94 -6.72 2.19 -9.69
N PHE A 95 -6.13 3.19 -9.06
CA PHE A 95 -6.82 4.37 -8.52
C PHE A 95 -7.89 4.09 -7.46
N SER A 96 -7.99 2.87 -6.93
CA SER A 96 -8.85 2.60 -5.77
C SER A 96 -8.39 3.36 -4.52
N HIS A 97 -7.12 3.67 -4.46
CA HIS A 97 -6.49 4.58 -3.51
C HIS A 97 -6.19 5.94 -4.18
N ASN A 98 -6.73 7.02 -3.63
CA ASN A 98 -6.50 8.35 -4.16
C ASN A 98 -5.08 8.84 -3.80
N PRO A 99 -4.19 9.14 -4.77
CA PRO A 99 -2.85 9.67 -4.49
C PRO A 99 -2.85 10.94 -3.62
N ASN A 100 -3.88 11.77 -3.69
CA ASN A 100 -4.01 12.97 -2.87
C ASN A 100 -4.12 12.69 -1.36
N ASP A 101 -4.32 11.46 -0.94
CA ASP A 101 -4.30 11.09 0.47
C ASP A 101 -2.90 10.70 0.99
N LEU A 102 -1.89 10.52 0.11
CA LEU A 102 -0.49 10.26 0.50
C LEU A 102 0.07 11.30 1.48
N PRO A 103 -0.11 12.63 1.26
CA PRO A 103 0.35 13.64 2.20
C PRO A 103 -0.28 13.52 3.60
N LYS A 104 -1.58 13.20 3.67
CA LYS A 104 -2.30 13.04 4.94
C LYS A 104 -1.79 11.80 5.71
N LEU A 105 -1.53 10.69 4.99
CA LEU A 105 -0.94 9.50 5.57
C LEU A 105 0.47 9.78 6.08
N LEU A 106 1.28 10.54 5.33
CA LEU A 106 2.61 10.95 5.75
C LEU A 106 2.56 11.76 7.06
N GLU A 107 1.76 12.81 7.09
CA GLU A 107 1.60 13.68 8.27
C GLU A 107 1.21 12.88 9.52
N ALA A 108 0.23 11.98 9.38
CA ALA A 108 -0.18 11.12 10.47
C ALA A 108 0.92 10.15 10.92
N CYS A 109 1.71 9.61 9.98
CA CYS A 109 2.81 8.69 10.26
C CYS A 109 4.01 9.39 10.94
N GLN A 110 4.17 10.71 10.80
CA GLN A 110 5.18 11.47 11.52
C GLN A 110 4.93 11.49 13.05
N ASN A 111 3.68 11.33 13.46
CA ASN A 111 3.26 11.28 14.87
C ASN A 111 2.88 9.86 15.34
N ALA A 112 3.11 8.85 14.50
CA ALA A 112 2.83 7.44 14.76
C ALA A 112 3.91 6.57 14.09
N ASP A 113 3.88 5.27 14.32
CA ASP A 113 4.76 4.33 13.62
C ASP A 113 4.15 3.86 12.29
N ILE A 114 2.81 3.81 12.21
CA ILE A 114 2.03 3.38 11.04
C ILE A 114 0.77 4.21 10.92
N SER A 115 0.49 4.74 9.73
CA SER A 115 -0.80 5.34 9.39
C SER A 115 -1.52 4.52 8.32
N ILE A 116 -2.82 4.33 8.50
CA ILE A 116 -3.66 3.42 7.71
C ILE A 116 -4.79 4.24 7.09
N GLY A 117 -4.89 4.21 5.76
CA GLY A 117 -6.03 4.72 5.02
C GLY A 117 -7.22 3.80 5.24
N SER A 118 -8.17 4.23 6.07
CA SER A 118 -9.27 3.41 6.56
C SER A 118 -10.58 3.77 5.90
N ARG A 119 -11.27 2.75 5.39
CA ARG A 119 -12.63 2.86 4.86
C ARG A 119 -13.68 2.94 5.97
N TYR A 120 -13.31 2.59 7.21
CA TYR A 120 -14.27 2.31 8.28
C TYR A 120 -14.08 3.10 9.57
N CYS A 121 -13.04 3.90 9.73
CA CYS A 121 -12.78 4.64 10.98
C CYS A 121 -13.75 5.81 11.21
N LYS A 122 -14.33 6.37 10.15
CA LYS A 122 -15.37 7.43 10.21
C LYS A 122 -16.55 7.08 9.29
N GLY A 123 -17.27 6.00 9.62
CA GLY A 123 -18.36 5.50 8.79
C GLY A 123 -17.89 4.48 7.74
N VAL A 124 -18.68 4.29 6.68
CA VAL A 124 -18.37 3.40 5.56
C VAL A 124 -18.14 4.26 4.32
N ASN A 125 -16.88 4.35 3.88
CA ASN A 125 -16.44 5.24 2.81
C ASN A 125 -15.96 4.42 1.60
N VAL A 126 -16.90 3.75 0.93
CA VAL A 126 -16.64 2.99 -0.30
C VAL A 126 -17.61 3.41 -1.40
N VAL A 127 -17.11 3.50 -2.63
CA VAL A 127 -17.88 3.90 -3.81
C VAL A 127 -17.90 2.76 -4.81
N ASN A 128 -19.06 2.56 -5.44
CA ASN A 128 -19.31 1.53 -6.48
C ASN A 128 -19.18 0.06 -6.03
N TRP A 129 -19.18 -0.22 -4.72
CA TRP A 129 -19.22 -1.60 -4.25
C TRP A 129 -20.64 -2.14 -4.14
N PRO A 130 -20.90 -3.39 -4.55
CA PRO A 130 -22.13 -4.07 -4.19
C PRO A 130 -22.31 -4.14 -2.67
N MET A 131 -23.54 -3.98 -2.17
CA MET A 131 -23.84 -3.96 -0.73
C MET A 131 -23.35 -5.24 -0.02
N SER A 132 -23.42 -6.39 -0.69
CA SER A 132 -22.91 -7.67 -0.16
C SER A 132 -21.41 -7.62 0.13
N ARG A 133 -20.61 -7.01 -0.75
CA ARG A 133 -19.16 -6.83 -0.58
C ARG A 133 -18.86 -5.85 0.57
N VAL A 134 -19.64 -4.76 0.67
CA VAL A 134 -19.52 -3.79 1.78
C VAL A 134 -19.74 -4.49 3.12
N LEU A 135 -20.86 -5.22 3.26
CA LEU A 135 -21.21 -5.93 4.49
C LEU A 135 -20.15 -6.98 4.85
N LEU A 136 -19.74 -7.80 3.88
CA LEU A 136 -18.72 -8.83 4.09
C LEU A 136 -17.42 -8.22 4.60
N SER A 137 -16.90 -7.18 3.92
CA SER A 137 -15.64 -6.52 4.28
C SER A 137 -15.71 -5.84 5.65
N TYR A 138 -16.82 -5.16 5.93
CA TYR A 138 -17.04 -4.48 7.20
C TYR A 138 -17.12 -5.46 8.39
N PHE A 139 -17.92 -6.51 8.25
CA PHE A 139 -18.05 -7.52 9.30
C PHE A 139 -16.80 -8.38 9.46
N ALA A 140 -16.08 -8.68 8.37
CA ALA A 140 -14.79 -9.34 8.45
C ALA A 140 -13.78 -8.51 9.26
N SER A 141 -13.70 -7.20 9.02
CA SER A 141 -12.83 -6.32 9.82
C SER A 141 -13.25 -6.27 11.29
N LYS A 142 -14.55 -6.19 11.58
CA LYS A 142 -15.05 -6.25 12.96
C LYS A 142 -14.71 -7.57 13.66
N TYR A 143 -14.88 -8.70 12.96
CA TYR A 143 -14.57 -10.03 13.48
C TYR A 143 -13.06 -10.15 13.81
N VAL A 144 -12.20 -9.78 12.87
CA VAL A 144 -10.73 -9.78 13.06
C VAL A 144 -10.34 -8.89 14.25
N ARG A 145 -10.91 -7.68 14.32
CA ARG A 145 -10.68 -6.76 15.42
C ARG A 145 -11.04 -7.38 16.77
N PHE A 146 -12.21 -8.02 16.85
CA PHE A 146 -12.67 -8.67 18.08
C PHE A 146 -11.77 -9.84 18.51
N ILE A 147 -11.41 -10.73 17.58
CA ILE A 147 -10.58 -11.91 17.87
C ILE A 147 -9.13 -11.53 18.24
N LEU A 148 -8.56 -10.54 17.56
CA LEU A 148 -7.15 -10.16 17.76
C LEU A 148 -6.95 -9.04 18.79
N GLY A 149 -8.03 -8.41 19.26
CA GLY A 149 -7.96 -7.27 20.19
C GLY A 149 -7.26 -6.04 19.63
N ILE A 150 -7.20 -5.90 18.28
CA ILE A 150 -6.47 -4.81 17.63
C ILE A 150 -7.32 -3.53 17.56
N PRO A 151 -6.80 -2.33 17.93
CA PRO A 151 -7.59 -1.11 18.04
C PRO A 151 -7.78 -0.37 16.70
N ILE A 152 -7.90 -1.08 15.58
CA ILE A 152 -8.11 -0.52 14.24
C ILE A 152 -9.39 -1.04 13.61
N HIS A 153 -10.08 -0.17 12.84
CA HIS A 153 -11.37 -0.47 12.23
C HIS A 153 -11.24 -1.19 10.89
N ASP A 154 -10.22 -0.84 10.10
CA ASP A 154 -9.97 -1.44 8.79
C ASP A 154 -8.74 -2.34 8.81
N THR A 155 -8.93 -3.58 9.22
CA THR A 155 -7.84 -4.55 9.37
C THR A 155 -7.26 -5.02 8.04
N THR A 156 -8.02 -4.90 6.95
CA THR A 156 -7.63 -5.36 5.60
C THR A 156 -7.21 -4.22 4.67
N ALA A 157 -7.15 -2.97 5.15
CA ALA A 157 -6.72 -1.84 4.33
C ALA A 157 -5.32 -2.07 3.73
N GLY A 158 -5.18 -1.78 2.42
CA GLY A 158 -3.92 -1.89 1.67
C GLY A 158 -3.24 -0.55 1.41
N PHE A 159 -3.84 0.58 1.81
CA PHE A 159 -3.25 1.89 1.70
C PHE A 159 -2.65 2.31 3.05
N VAL A 160 -1.36 2.12 3.20
CA VAL A 160 -0.68 2.22 4.51
C VAL A 160 0.65 2.95 4.34
N CYS A 161 0.98 3.82 5.28
CA CYS A 161 2.33 4.37 5.42
C CYS A 161 2.99 3.79 6.67
N PHE A 162 4.18 3.27 6.50
CA PHE A 162 5.05 2.76 7.56
C PHE A 162 6.24 3.69 7.76
N SER A 163 6.59 3.98 9.00
CA SER A 163 7.91 4.49 9.31
C SER A 163 8.95 3.38 9.09
N ARG A 164 10.20 3.75 8.76
CA ARG A 164 11.32 2.80 8.68
C ARG A 164 11.42 1.95 9.95
N LYS A 165 11.36 2.59 11.10
CA LYS A 165 11.39 1.92 12.41
C LYS A 165 10.30 0.84 12.53
N ALA A 166 9.09 1.11 12.03
CA ALA A 166 8.02 0.13 12.07
C ALA A 166 8.38 -1.13 11.27
N LEU A 167 8.83 -0.98 10.03
CA LEU A 167 9.19 -2.12 9.17
C LEU A 167 10.36 -2.94 9.74
N GLU A 168 11.35 -2.30 10.34
CA GLU A 168 12.47 -2.97 11.01
C GLU A 168 12.02 -3.79 12.23
N ASN A 169 10.96 -3.37 12.92
CA ASN A 169 10.46 -4.03 14.13
C ASN A 169 9.39 -5.10 13.90
N ILE A 170 8.62 -5.05 12.82
CA ILE A 170 7.52 -5.99 12.53
C ILE A 170 8.05 -7.44 12.37
N GLY A 171 9.27 -7.62 11.88
CA GLY A 171 9.84 -8.94 11.57
C GLY A 171 9.30 -9.47 10.25
N LEU A 172 9.64 -8.78 9.15
CA LEU A 172 9.16 -9.07 7.79
C LEU A 172 9.44 -10.51 7.32
N ASP A 173 10.54 -11.10 7.80
CA ASP A 173 10.93 -12.49 7.57
C ASP A 173 9.96 -13.53 8.15
N LYS A 174 9.16 -13.12 9.12
CA LYS A 174 8.19 -13.97 9.84
C LYS A 174 6.78 -13.89 9.28
N ILE A 175 6.51 -13.05 8.29
CA ILE A 175 5.20 -12.92 7.64
C ILE A 175 4.91 -14.18 6.83
N ARG A 176 3.73 -14.79 7.03
CA ARG A 176 3.34 -16.07 6.42
C ARG A 176 2.03 -15.98 5.63
N LEU A 177 1.12 -15.10 6.03
CA LEU A 177 -0.19 -15.02 5.42
C LEU A 177 -0.14 -14.38 4.03
N LYS A 178 -1.11 -14.74 3.19
CA LYS A 178 -1.25 -14.26 1.81
C LYS A 178 -2.58 -13.50 1.66
N GLY A 179 -2.73 -12.81 0.53
CA GLY A 179 -3.96 -12.06 0.22
C GLY A 179 -4.29 -11.05 1.32
N TYR A 180 -5.55 -10.94 1.69
CA TYR A 180 -5.98 -10.03 2.75
C TYR A 180 -5.38 -10.35 4.14
N GLY A 181 -5.02 -11.62 4.37
CA GLY A 181 -4.37 -12.05 5.60
C GLY A 181 -3.00 -11.39 5.80
N PHE A 182 -2.29 -11.07 4.74
CA PHE A 182 -1.02 -10.33 4.79
C PHE A 182 -1.20 -8.99 5.50
N GLN A 183 -2.21 -8.21 5.12
CA GLN A 183 -2.50 -6.91 5.71
C GLN A 183 -2.87 -7.02 7.20
N VAL A 184 -3.64 -8.04 7.54
CA VAL A 184 -4.01 -8.32 8.94
C VAL A 184 -2.77 -8.69 9.75
N GLU A 185 -1.91 -9.59 9.24
CA GLU A 185 -0.70 -10.03 9.92
C GLU A 185 0.28 -8.87 10.17
N MET A 186 0.50 -8.00 9.17
CA MET A 186 1.36 -6.82 9.30
C MET A 186 0.92 -5.93 10.46
N LYS A 187 -0.36 -5.57 10.49
CA LYS A 187 -0.94 -4.70 11.52
C LYS A 187 -0.95 -5.36 12.91
N TYR A 188 -1.30 -6.65 12.98
CA TYR A 188 -1.31 -7.39 14.22
C TYR A 188 0.10 -7.52 14.82
N ARG A 189 1.11 -7.81 14.01
CA ARG A 189 2.52 -7.86 14.48
C ARG A 189 2.98 -6.50 14.98
N ALA A 190 2.66 -5.44 14.25
CA ALA A 190 2.96 -4.08 14.68
C ALA A 190 2.33 -3.77 16.05
N PHE A 191 1.03 -4.07 16.21
CA PHE A 191 0.32 -3.91 17.47
C PHE A 191 0.96 -4.71 18.61
N LYS A 192 1.29 -5.99 18.39
CA LYS A 192 1.96 -6.85 19.39
C LYS A 192 3.36 -6.37 19.77
N LYS A 193 4.01 -5.56 18.94
CA LYS A 193 5.28 -4.91 19.21
C LYS A 193 5.14 -3.56 19.91
N GLY A 194 3.92 -3.14 20.25
CA GLY A 194 3.63 -1.87 20.89
C GLY A 194 3.83 -0.65 19.97
N LEU A 195 3.84 -0.85 18.64
CA LEU A 195 3.91 0.24 17.68
C LEU A 195 2.59 1.02 17.67
N LYS A 196 2.70 2.33 17.49
CA LYS A 196 1.54 3.22 17.42
C LYS A 196 0.93 3.19 16.02
N LEU A 197 -0.32 2.70 15.92
CA LEU A 197 -1.11 2.69 14.69
C LEU A 197 -2.17 3.77 14.76
N VAL A 198 -2.38 4.50 13.66
CA VAL A 198 -3.44 5.51 13.52
C VAL A 198 -4.21 5.27 12.23
N GLU A 199 -5.50 5.60 12.21
CA GLU A 199 -6.34 5.50 11.03
C GLU A 199 -6.73 6.87 10.51
N ILE A 200 -6.64 7.05 9.20
CA ILE A 200 -7.05 8.26 8.48
C ILE A 200 -8.23 7.87 7.57
N PRO A 201 -9.36 8.58 7.63
CA PRO A 201 -10.48 8.26 6.75
C PRO A 201 -10.10 8.56 5.30
N ILE A 202 -10.34 7.58 4.43
CA ILE A 202 -10.20 7.70 2.98
C ILE A 202 -11.51 7.31 2.30
N ILE A 203 -11.69 7.73 1.06
CA ILE A 203 -12.73 7.22 0.17
C ILE A 203 -12.07 6.18 -0.73
N PHE A 204 -12.57 4.95 -0.70
CA PHE A 204 -12.13 3.88 -1.57
C PHE A 204 -13.12 3.75 -2.74
N THR A 205 -12.64 3.89 -3.95
CA THR A 205 -13.45 3.73 -5.16
C THR A 205 -13.13 2.38 -5.81
N ASP A 206 -14.15 1.64 -6.26
CA ASP A 206 -13.88 0.39 -6.98
C ASP A 206 -13.15 0.71 -8.29
N ARG A 207 -12.22 -0.15 -8.68
CA ARG A 207 -11.46 0.01 -9.91
C ARG A 207 -12.40 0.07 -11.12
N THR A 208 -12.04 0.88 -12.10
CA THR A 208 -12.78 1.03 -13.36
C THR A 208 -12.06 0.37 -14.53
N GLN A 209 -10.76 0.07 -14.39
CA GLN A 209 -9.88 -0.52 -15.41
C GLN A 209 -8.89 -1.49 -14.74
N GLY A 210 -8.33 -2.42 -15.52
CA GLY A 210 -7.39 -3.44 -15.05
C GLY A 210 -8.06 -4.75 -14.63
N GLU A 211 -7.25 -5.84 -14.44
CA GLU A 211 -7.69 -7.19 -14.03
C GLU A 211 -7.74 -7.37 -12.49
#